data_75b128e326106b3e1165f8ea6a2a8599
#
_entry.id   75b128e326106b3e1165f8ea6a2a8599
#
_cell.length_a   1.000
_cell.length_b   1.000
_cell.length_c   1.000
_cell.angle_alpha   90.00
_cell.angle_beta   90.00
_cell.angle_gamma   90.00
#
_symmetry.space_group_name_H-M   'P 1'
#
loop_
_entity.id
_entity.type
_entity.pdbx_description
1 polymer ?
#
loop_
_entity_poly.entity_id
_entity_poly.type
_entity_poly.pdbx_seq_one_letter_code
_entity_poly.pdbx_strand_id
1 'polypeptide(L)'
;METVAKLRETPHWSYSAMQCFLTCPLKYKFRYIDNAEVERTGSCFPFGRAFHAALSERARIGIDMSEREVCDVFEDFFKVECEAAQNLTYKQNEDYDTLLQTGFRMLAAACENWMDDYAVQRVAESFSVNVPGLSKPLIGEFDCVVTDGKDTCIVDWKTSSAKWAVGKADKDLQATAFCYAFREKHGEKPLFRFDVVTKAKTPTVNNHYTLRTDDELNRFVSLANQIERSVISGNFYPNETGFGCGECPYADRCKKWR
;
A
#
# COMPACT_ATOMS: atom_id res chain seq x y z
N MET A 1 0.86 13.81 16.49
CA MET A 1 0.96 12.34 16.25
C MET A 1 2.32 12.03 15.63
N GLU A 2 2.86 10.88 15.94
CA GLU A 2 4.13 10.43 15.38
C GLU A 2 3.91 9.98 13.93
N THR A 3 4.75 10.41 12.99
CA THR A 3 4.59 10.04 11.57
C THR A 3 5.05 8.60 11.34
N VAL A 4 4.53 7.94 10.29
CA VAL A 4 4.98 6.59 9.91
C VAL A 4 6.48 6.56 9.60
N ALA A 5 7.05 7.65 9.09
CA ALA A 5 8.48 7.78 8.86
C ALA A 5 9.28 7.62 10.17
N LYS A 6 8.86 8.31 11.23
CA LYS A 6 9.49 8.20 12.55
C LYS A 6 9.28 6.81 13.18
N LEU A 7 8.10 6.21 13.03
CA LEU A 7 7.84 4.84 13.48
C LEU A 7 8.78 3.81 12.82
N ARG A 8 9.21 4.05 11.58
CA ARG A 8 10.14 3.18 10.85
C ARG A 8 11.58 3.21 11.36
N GLU A 9 11.95 4.17 12.18
CA GLU A 9 13.30 4.26 12.79
C GLU A 9 13.50 3.18 13.86
N THR A 10 12.43 2.62 14.40
CA THR A 10 12.49 1.55 15.41
C THR A 10 12.18 0.19 14.80
N PRO A 11 12.64 -0.92 15.41
CA PRO A 11 12.29 -2.25 14.95
C PRO A 11 10.77 -2.47 14.95
N HIS A 12 10.21 -2.87 13.81
CA HIS A 12 8.78 -3.00 13.61
C HIS A 12 8.42 -4.12 12.61
N TRP A 13 7.16 -4.49 12.60
CA TRP A 13 6.50 -5.17 11.50
C TRP A 13 5.65 -4.20 10.70
N SER A 14 5.48 -4.46 9.42
CA SER A 14 4.50 -3.78 8.56
C SER A 14 3.78 -4.81 7.69
N TYR A 15 2.58 -4.47 7.23
CA TYR A 15 1.89 -5.30 6.23
C TYR A 15 2.81 -5.58 5.01
N SER A 16 3.50 -4.56 4.50
CA SER A 16 4.39 -4.73 3.34
C SER A 16 5.54 -5.71 3.59
N ALA A 17 6.08 -5.75 4.81
CA ALA A 17 7.11 -6.71 5.21
C ALA A 17 6.54 -8.13 5.27
N MET A 18 5.38 -8.32 5.90
CA MET A 18 4.70 -9.62 5.97
C MET A 18 4.32 -10.13 4.57
N GLN A 19 3.75 -9.27 3.72
CA GLN A 19 3.40 -9.60 2.34
C GLN A 19 4.64 -9.95 1.50
N CYS A 20 5.75 -9.25 1.72
CA CYS A 20 7.02 -9.58 1.06
C CYS A 20 7.50 -10.99 1.44
N PHE A 21 7.43 -11.36 2.73
CA PHE A 21 7.78 -12.70 3.20
C PHE A 21 6.86 -13.76 2.59
N LEU A 22 5.55 -13.55 2.61
CA LEU A 22 4.57 -14.46 2.02
C LEU A 22 4.76 -14.65 0.51
N THR A 23 5.16 -13.59 -0.19
CA THR A 23 5.44 -13.66 -1.62
C THR A 23 6.72 -14.42 -1.90
N CYS A 24 7.81 -14.11 -1.19
CA CYS A 24 9.11 -14.77 -1.34
C CYS A 24 9.96 -14.52 -0.09
N PRO A 25 10.18 -15.54 0.76
CA PRO A 25 11.01 -15.42 1.96
C PRO A 25 12.44 -14.93 1.68
N LEU A 26 13.04 -15.35 0.57
CA LEU A 26 14.39 -14.89 0.19
C LEU A 26 14.41 -13.41 -0.21
N LYS A 27 13.37 -12.91 -0.91
CA LYS A 27 13.20 -11.48 -1.20
C LYS A 27 13.08 -10.66 0.08
N TYR A 28 12.31 -11.17 1.06
CA TYR A 28 12.20 -10.56 2.38
C TYR A 28 13.58 -10.46 3.06
N LYS A 29 14.36 -11.55 3.06
CA LYS A 29 15.71 -11.57 3.62
C LYS A 29 16.58 -10.49 3.00
N PHE A 30 16.67 -10.43 1.67
CA PHE A 30 17.47 -9.42 0.98
C PHE A 30 17.06 -8.00 1.34
N ARG A 31 15.76 -7.74 1.44
CA ARG A 31 15.23 -6.40 1.67
C ARG A 31 15.32 -5.95 3.13
N TYR A 32 14.94 -6.80 4.09
CA TYR A 32 14.70 -6.40 5.48
C TYR A 32 15.74 -6.92 6.47
N ILE A 33 16.53 -7.91 6.10
CA ILE A 33 17.59 -8.46 6.94
C ILE A 33 18.95 -8.02 6.43
N ASP A 34 19.24 -8.25 5.16
CA ASP A 34 20.54 -7.97 4.55
C ASP A 34 20.68 -6.51 4.11
N ASN A 35 19.57 -5.75 4.05
CA ASN A 35 19.52 -4.40 3.48
C ASN A 35 20.23 -4.31 2.12
N ALA A 36 20.01 -5.32 1.28
CA ALA A 36 20.70 -5.47 0.03
C ALA A 36 20.35 -4.35 -0.95
N GLU A 37 21.34 -3.90 -1.70
CA GLU A 37 21.14 -2.90 -2.75
C GLU A 37 20.12 -3.38 -3.78
N VAL A 38 19.23 -2.47 -4.17
CA VAL A 38 18.16 -2.72 -5.12
C VAL A 38 18.71 -2.65 -6.55
N GLU A 39 18.63 -3.74 -7.29
CA GLU A 39 19.12 -3.84 -8.68
C GLU A 39 18.25 -3.04 -9.65
N ARG A 40 16.95 -2.89 -9.34
CA ARG A 40 15.99 -2.14 -10.13
C ARG A 40 14.81 -1.67 -9.29
N THR A 41 14.29 -0.48 -9.58
CA THR A 41 13.06 0.07 -9.01
C THR A 41 12.06 0.30 -10.13
N GLY A 42 10.94 -0.41 -10.13
CA GLY A 42 9.90 -0.21 -11.14
C GLY A 42 9.19 1.14 -10.96
N SER A 43 8.90 1.82 -12.07
CA SER A 43 8.20 3.11 -12.12
C SER A 43 6.84 3.12 -11.42
N CYS A 44 6.23 1.95 -11.22
CA CYS A 44 4.96 1.83 -10.48
C CYS A 44 5.06 2.24 -9.00
N PHE A 45 6.27 2.19 -8.39
CA PHE A 45 6.45 2.59 -6.99
C PHE A 45 6.45 4.12 -6.83
N PRO A 46 7.30 4.91 -7.53
CA PRO A 46 7.19 6.36 -7.55
C PRO A 46 5.79 6.84 -7.92
N PHE A 47 5.21 6.27 -8.98
CA PHE A 47 3.86 6.60 -9.42
C PHE A 47 2.81 6.41 -8.32
N GLY A 48 2.82 5.26 -7.67
CA GLY A 48 1.86 4.95 -6.59
C GLY A 48 2.00 5.92 -5.42
N ARG A 49 3.23 6.21 -4.98
CA ARG A 49 3.48 7.15 -3.87
C ARG A 49 3.00 8.57 -4.18
N ALA A 50 3.29 9.06 -5.38
CA ALA A 50 2.82 10.38 -5.82
C ALA A 50 1.29 10.43 -5.91
N PHE A 51 0.67 9.35 -6.42
CA PHE A 51 -0.79 9.25 -6.52
C PHE A 51 -1.45 9.29 -5.14
N HIS A 52 -0.93 8.57 -4.16
CA HIS A 52 -1.41 8.63 -2.77
C HIS A 52 -1.20 10.01 -2.15
N ALA A 53 -0.06 10.66 -2.39
CA ALA A 53 0.20 12.02 -1.90
C ALA A 53 -0.83 13.03 -2.42
N ALA A 54 -1.13 12.99 -3.71
CA ALA A 54 -2.13 13.88 -4.33
C ALA A 54 -3.53 13.67 -3.76
N LEU A 55 -3.97 12.41 -3.63
CA LEU A 55 -5.28 12.12 -3.05
C LEU A 55 -5.34 12.41 -1.54
N SER A 56 -4.24 12.26 -0.82
CA SER A 56 -4.15 12.65 0.58
C SER A 56 -4.33 14.16 0.75
N GLU A 57 -3.74 14.96 -0.13
CA GLU A 57 -3.89 16.41 -0.08
C GLU A 57 -5.31 16.83 -0.46
N ARG A 58 -5.90 16.22 -1.48
CA ARG A 58 -7.32 16.37 -1.82
C ARG A 58 -8.23 16.06 -0.62
N ALA A 59 -7.92 14.98 0.09
CA ALA A 59 -8.71 14.59 1.27
C ALA A 59 -8.56 15.57 2.44
N ARG A 60 -7.42 16.24 2.59
CA ARG A 60 -7.20 17.26 3.64
C ARG A 60 -7.90 18.57 3.35
N ILE A 61 -7.81 19.05 2.11
CA ILE A 61 -8.36 20.35 1.69
C ILE A 61 -9.86 20.23 1.42
N GLY A 62 -10.31 19.08 0.92
CA GLY A 62 -11.71 18.84 0.60
C GLY A 62 -12.09 19.34 -0.80
N ILE A 63 -13.37 19.67 -0.97
CA ILE A 63 -13.96 20.04 -2.27
C ILE A 63 -13.36 21.32 -2.87
N ASP A 64 -12.77 22.17 -2.05
CA ASP A 64 -12.17 23.43 -2.49
C ASP A 64 -10.87 23.24 -3.30
N MET A 65 -10.23 22.08 -3.21
CA MET A 65 -9.05 21.76 -4.02
C MET A 65 -9.48 21.39 -5.44
N SER A 66 -9.08 22.17 -6.42
CA SER A 66 -9.37 21.89 -7.82
C SER A 66 -8.63 20.66 -8.34
N GLU A 67 -9.16 20.02 -9.40
CA GLU A 67 -8.48 18.92 -10.10
C GLU A 67 -7.06 19.30 -10.54
N ARG A 68 -6.87 20.54 -11.01
CA ARG A 68 -5.56 21.04 -11.42
C ARG A 68 -4.56 21.03 -10.26
N GLU A 69 -4.95 21.53 -9.10
CA GLU A 69 -4.08 21.52 -7.91
C GLU A 69 -3.74 20.10 -7.47
N VAL A 70 -4.68 19.15 -7.59
CA VAL A 70 -4.40 17.72 -7.34
C VAL A 70 -3.35 17.18 -8.32
N CYS A 71 -3.45 17.57 -9.61
CA CYS A 71 -2.46 17.19 -10.62
C CYS A 71 -1.09 17.84 -10.37
N ASP A 72 -1.05 19.10 -9.96
CA ASP A 72 0.19 19.81 -9.64
C ASP A 72 0.92 19.10 -8.46
N VAL A 73 0.20 18.71 -7.41
CA VAL A 73 0.76 17.93 -6.30
C VAL A 73 1.31 16.58 -6.78
N PHE A 74 0.58 15.89 -7.65
CA PHE A 74 1.05 14.63 -8.21
C PHE A 74 2.35 14.81 -9.01
N GLU A 75 2.44 15.80 -9.88
CA GLU A 75 3.61 16.09 -10.71
C GLU A 75 4.85 16.34 -9.84
N ASP A 76 4.72 17.22 -8.84
CA ASP A 76 5.81 17.55 -7.92
C ASP A 76 6.31 16.31 -7.17
N PHE A 77 5.40 15.54 -6.59
CA PHE A 77 5.78 14.31 -5.86
C PHE A 77 6.32 13.24 -6.81
N PHE A 78 5.75 13.08 -8.00
CA PHE A 78 6.22 12.07 -8.96
C PHE A 78 7.64 12.36 -9.43
N LYS A 79 7.95 13.63 -9.68
CA LYS A 79 9.30 14.07 -10.02
C LYS A 79 10.30 13.73 -8.91
N VAL A 80 10.01 14.15 -7.67
CA VAL A 80 10.88 13.89 -6.51
C VAL A 80 11.08 12.39 -6.28
N GLU A 81 10.02 11.61 -6.38
CA GLU A 81 10.07 10.17 -6.18
C GLU A 81 10.84 9.42 -7.29
N CYS A 82 10.76 9.90 -8.54
CA CYS A 82 11.55 9.37 -9.64
C CYS A 82 13.04 9.72 -9.49
N GLU A 83 13.36 10.94 -9.08
CA GLU A 83 14.74 11.38 -8.85
C GLU A 83 15.39 10.62 -7.66
N ALA A 84 14.62 10.31 -6.62
CA ALA A 84 15.09 9.56 -5.47
C ALA A 84 15.22 8.04 -5.72
N ALA A 85 14.57 7.53 -6.76
CA ALA A 85 14.54 6.10 -7.05
C ALA A 85 15.88 5.59 -7.60
N GLN A 86 16.51 4.66 -6.88
CA GLN A 86 17.71 3.99 -7.37
C GLN A 86 17.36 3.04 -8.51
N ASN A 87 18.14 3.08 -9.59
CA ASN A 87 17.98 2.17 -10.74
C ASN A 87 16.53 2.12 -11.26
N LEU A 88 15.92 3.30 -11.46
CA LEU A 88 14.54 3.41 -11.96
C LEU A 88 14.42 2.74 -13.33
N THR A 89 13.38 1.92 -13.47
CA THR A 89 13.07 1.21 -14.72
C THR A 89 11.61 1.43 -15.09
N TYR A 90 11.38 1.68 -16.38
CA TYR A 90 10.06 1.78 -16.98
C TYR A 90 9.71 0.47 -17.69
N LYS A 91 8.41 0.17 -17.79
CA LYS A 91 7.91 -0.92 -18.61
C LYS A 91 8.03 -0.57 -20.09
N GLN A 92 7.87 -1.58 -20.93
CA GLN A 92 7.79 -1.34 -22.37
C GLN A 92 6.68 -0.33 -22.69
N ASN A 93 7.00 0.67 -23.51
CA ASN A 93 6.13 1.80 -23.87
C ASN A 93 5.72 2.72 -22.70
N GLU A 94 6.45 2.70 -21.60
CA GLU A 94 6.33 3.67 -20.51
C GLU A 94 7.59 4.54 -20.45
N ASP A 95 7.42 5.80 -20.16
CA ASP A 95 8.44 6.78 -19.76
C ASP A 95 7.86 7.75 -18.74
N TYR A 96 8.64 8.74 -18.32
CA TYR A 96 8.19 9.72 -17.34
C TYR A 96 6.95 10.47 -17.83
N ASP A 97 6.97 10.98 -19.07
CA ASP A 97 5.90 11.85 -19.61
C ASP A 97 4.60 11.07 -19.82
N THR A 98 4.68 9.85 -20.35
CA THR A 98 3.49 8.98 -20.53
C THR A 98 2.87 8.58 -19.20
N LEU A 99 3.67 8.35 -18.17
CA LEU A 99 3.16 8.07 -16.83
C LEU A 99 2.58 9.32 -16.18
N LEU A 100 3.21 10.49 -16.34
CA LEU A 100 2.68 11.77 -15.85
C LEU A 100 1.28 12.03 -16.43
N GLN A 101 1.12 11.94 -17.74
CA GLN A 101 -0.18 12.10 -18.41
C GLN A 101 -1.20 11.03 -18.00
N THR A 102 -0.74 9.82 -17.70
CA THR A 102 -1.60 8.76 -17.18
C THR A 102 -2.07 9.09 -15.77
N GLY A 103 -1.19 9.63 -14.92
CA GLY A 103 -1.53 10.10 -13.58
C GLY A 103 -2.60 11.17 -13.60
N PHE A 104 -2.46 12.18 -14.45
CA PHE A 104 -3.45 13.27 -14.60
C PHE A 104 -4.84 12.73 -14.97
N ARG A 105 -4.93 11.85 -15.99
CA ARG A 105 -6.20 11.23 -16.35
C ARG A 105 -6.82 10.40 -15.22
N MET A 106 -5.99 9.70 -14.46
CA MET A 106 -6.46 8.89 -13.32
C MET A 106 -6.94 9.77 -12.16
N LEU A 107 -6.28 10.89 -11.90
CA LEU A 107 -6.67 11.85 -10.87
C LEU A 107 -7.96 12.57 -11.25
N ALA A 108 -8.13 12.97 -12.52
CA ALA A 108 -9.39 13.51 -13.02
C ALA A 108 -10.55 12.55 -12.72
N ALA A 109 -10.39 11.26 -13.11
CA ALA A 109 -11.40 10.26 -12.81
C ALA A 109 -11.65 10.05 -11.30
N ALA A 110 -10.61 10.15 -10.47
CA ALA A 110 -10.74 10.07 -9.02
C ALA A 110 -11.48 11.28 -8.44
N CYS A 111 -11.21 12.49 -8.94
CA CYS A 111 -11.91 13.70 -8.52
C CYS A 111 -13.39 13.71 -8.93
N GLU A 112 -13.71 13.24 -10.14
CA GLU A 112 -15.11 13.08 -10.61
C GLU A 112 -15.92 12.06 -9.79
N ASN A 113 -15.24 11.08 -9.18
CA ASN A 113 -15.85 10.03 -8.37
C ASN A 113 -15.44 10.14 -6.90
N TRP A 114 -15.32 11.37 -6.40
CA TRP A 114 -14.91 11.63 -5.04
C TRP A 114 -15.96 11.16 -4.01
N MET A 115 -15.53 11.06 -2.77
CA MET A 115 -16.31 10.53 -1.65
C MET A 115 -17.27 11.59 -1.03
N ASP A 116 -18.05 12.31 -1.85
CA ASP A 116 -18.84 13.45 -1.39
C ASP A 116 -19.92 13.09 -0.34
N ASP A 117 -20.35 11.82 -0.31
CA ASP A 117 -21.30 11.30 0.70
C ASP A 117 -20.63 10.98 2.05
N TYR A 118 -19.33 11.15 2.17
CA TYR A 118 -18.56 10.81 3.36
C TYR A 118 -17.86 12.04 3.93
N ALA A 119 -17.88 12.16 5.25
CA ALA A 119 -17.04 13.13 5.96
C ALA A 119 -15.66 12.55 6.25
N VAL A 120 -14.61 13.23 5.79
CA VAL A 120 -13.23 12.86 6.09
C VAL A 120 -12.93 13.11 7.56
N GLN A 121 -12.52 12.09 8.29
CA GLN A 121 -12.15 12.18 9.69
C GLN A 121 -10.63 12.29 9.88
N ARG A 122 -9.86 11.51 9.14
CA ARG A 122 -8.39 11.43 9.25
C ARG A 122 -7.77 11.17 7.89
N VAL A 123 -6.60 11.75 7.65
CA VAL A 123 -5.81 11.55 6.44
C VAL A 123 -4.38 11.22 6.84
N ALA A 124 -3.80 10.20 6.22
CA ALA A 124 -2.44 9.72 6.48
C ALA A 124 -2.22 9.48 7.99
N GLU A 125 -3.16 8.78 8.62
CA GLU A 125 -3.08 8.50 10.04
C GLU A 125 -2.15 7.32 10.31
N SER A 126 -0.99 7.60 10.90
CA SER A 126 -0.04 6.56 11.31
C SER A 126 -0.55 5.76 12.51
N PHE A 127 -0.24 4.48 12.54
CA PHE A 127 -0.52 3.61 13.68
C PHE A 127 0.71 2.79 14.08
N SER A 128 0.74 2.46 15.38
CA SER A 128 1.64 1.48 15.97
C SER A 128 0.84 0.70 17.00
N VAL A 129 0.63 -0.59 16.75
CA VAL A 129 -0.19 -1.46 17.61
C VAL A 129 0.54 -2.75 17.94
N ASN A 130 0.29 -3.27 19.12
CA ASN A 130 0.81 -4.57 19.52
C ASN A 130 -0.04 -5.69 18.92
N VAL A 131 0.61 -6.69 18.35
CA VAL A 131 -0.02 -7.93 17.91
C VAL A 131 0.41 -9.04 18.88
N PRO A 132 -0.52 -9.72 19.55
CA PRO A 132 -0.16 -10.76 20.52
C PRO A 132 0.79 -11.81 19.95
N GLY A 133 1.91 -12.02 20.63
CA GLY A 133 2.94 -12.98 20.23
C GLY A 133 4.02 -12.42 19.31
N LEU A 134 3.88 -11.25 18.73
CA LEU A 134 4.96 -10.58 18.01
C LEU A 134 5.92 -9.88 18.98
N SER A 135 7.21 -9.89 18.66
CA SER A 135 8.26 -9.22 19.44
C SER A 135 8.35 -7.71 19.16
N LYS A 136 7.69 -7.24 18.10
CA LYS A 136 7.74 -5.86 17.60
C LYS A 136 6.34 -5.39 17.24
N PRO A 137 6.03 -4.09 17.37
CA PRO A 137 4.74 -3.56 16.99
C PRO A 137 4.50 -3.69 15.47
N LEU A 138 3.23 -3.80 15.09
CA LEU A 138 2.78 -3.60 13.71
C LEU A 138 2.56 -2.10 13.49
N ILE A 139 3.26 -1.55 12.52
CA ILE A 139 3.11 -0.15 12.12
C ILE A 139 2.55 -0.03 10.71
N GLY A 140 1.92 1.10 10.45
CA GLY A 140 1.42 1.48 9.13
C GLY A 140 0.79 2.85 9.14
N GLU A 141 0.08 3.14 8.06
CA GLU A 141 -0.63 4.40 7.88
C GLU A 141 -1.93 4.12 7.14
N PHE A 142 -3.05 4.61 7.64
CA PHE A 142 -4.32 4.61 6.93
C PHE A 142 -4.32 5.77 5.95
N ASP A 143 -4.55 5.53 4.67
CA ASP A 143 -4.56 6.59 3.66
C ASP A 143 -5.63 7.64 4.00
N CYS A 144 -6.86 7.18 4.22
CA CYS A 144 -7.97 8.03 4.62
C CYS A 144 -8.96 7.26 5.50
N VAL A 145 -9.52 7.94 6.51
CA VAL A 145 -10.62 7.43 7.33
C VAL A 145 -11.80 8.36 7.17
N VAL A 146 -12.93 7.81 6.80
CA VAL A 146 -14.16 8.56 6.51
C VAL A 146 -15.35 8.00 7.29
N THR A 147 -16.42 8.77 7.38
CA THR A 147 -17.70 8.31 7.95
C THR A 147 -18.88 8.84 7.13
N ASP A 148 -19.95 8.06 7.05
CA ASP A 148 -21.26 8.48 6.57
C ASP A 148 -22.18 8.98 7.73
N GLY A 149 -21.63 9.12 8.93
CA GLY A 149 -22.35 9.48 10.15
C GLY A 149 -22.85 8.26 10.94
N LYS A 150 -22.78 7.07 10.38
CA LYS A 150 -23.16 5.81 11.02
C LYS A 150 -21.98 4.86 11.16
N ASP A 151 -21.31 4.61 10.06
CA ASP A 151 -20.20 3.66 10.00
C ASP A 151 -18.88 4.39 9.73
N THR A 152 -17.79 3.90 10.31
CA THR A 152 -16.42 4.33 10.01
C THR A 152 -15.85 3.45 8.92
N CYS A 153 -15.23 4.05 7.89
CA CYS A 153 -14.63 3.34 6.78
C CYS A 153 -13.17 3.75 6.57
N ILE A 154 -12.27 2.77 6.51
CA ILE A 154 -10.89 2.98 6.04
C ILE A 154 -10.92 2.93 4.52
N VAL A 155 -10.45 3.96 3.87
CA VAL A 155 -10.26 4.02 2.42
C VAL A 155 -8.79 3.88 2.10
N ASP A 156 -8.46 2.98 1.18
CA ASP A 156 -7.11 2.75 0.68
C ASP A 156 -7.13 2.87 -0.85
N TRP A 157 -6.35 3.81 -1.37
CA TRP A 157 -6.28 4.07 -2.80
C TRP A 157 -5.34 3.10 -3.50
N LYS A 158 -5.77 2.58 -4.64
CA LYS A 158 -4.96 1.66 -5.44
C LYS A 158 -4.90 2.08 -6.89
N THR A 159 -3.69 2.15 -7.43
CA THR A 159 -3.48 2.22 -8.87
C THR A 159 -3.34 0.80 -9.43
N SER A 160 -4.05 0.50 -10.51
CA SER A 160 -4.05 -0.85 -11.09
C SER A 160 -4.04 -0.81 -12.61
N SER A 161 -3.36 -1.76 -13.25
CA SER A 161 -3.40 -1.90 -14.71
C SER A 161 -4.75 -2.42 -15.23
N ALA A 162 -5.54 -3.06 -14.39
CA ALA A 162 -6.85 -3.64 -14.73
C ALA A 162 -7.82 -3.53 -13.56
N LYS A 163 -9.11 -3.68 -13.84
CA LYS A 163 -10.14 -3.81 -12.82
C LYS A 163 -9.87 -5.02 -11.93
N TRP A 164 -10.14 -4.88 -10.66
CA TRP A 164 -10.04 -6.01 -9.74
C TRP A 164 -11.19 -7.01 -9.97
N ALA A 165 -10.87 -8.29 -9.81
CA ALA A 165 -11.88 -9.34 -9.80
C ALA A 165 -12.79 -9.22 -8.58
N VAL A 166 -14.04 -9.66 -8.72
CA VAL A 166 -15.02 -9.74 -7.64
C VAL A 166 -14.43 -10.61 -6.50
N GLY A 167 -14.60 -10.18 -5.26
CA GLY A 167 -14.10 -10.88 -4.07
C GLY A 167 -12.60 -10.77 -3.84
N LYS A 168 -11.85 -9.97 -4.63
CA LYS A 168 -10.42 -9.74 -4.36
C LYS A 168 -10.21 -9.01 -3.05
N ALA A 169 -11.01 -7.99 -2.76
CA ALA A 169 -10.95 -7.23 -1.51
C ALA A 169 -11.16 -8.13 -0.28
N ASP A 170 -12.05 -9.12 -0.37
CA ASP A 170 -12.35 -10.05 0.73
C ASP A 170 -11.17 -10.95 1.10
N LYS A 171 -10.27 -11.19 0.15
CA LYS A 171 -9.07 -12.02 0.33
C LYS A 171 -7.81 -11.22 0.60
N ASP A 172 -7.90 -9.89 0.60
CA ASP A 172 -6.72 -9.04 0.73
C ASP A 172 -6.27 -8.94 2.19
N LEU A 173 -5.03 -9.36 2.43
CA LEU A 173 -4.44 -9.36 3.77
C LEU A 173 -4.22 -7.94 4.32
N GLN A 174 -4.04 -6.94 3.44
CA GLN A 174 -3.89 -5.55 3.88
C GLN A 174 -5.15 -5.07 4.60
N ALA A 175 -6.32 -5.32 4.02
CA ALA A 175 -7.58 -4.97 4.66
C ALA A 175 -7.70 -5.63 6.04
N THR A 176 -7.29 -6.89 6.18
CA THR A 176 -7.34 -7.58 7.48
C THR A 176 -6.36 -6.99 8.49
N ALA A 177 -5.12 -6.73 8.08
CA ALA A 177 -4.10 -6.12 8.95
C ALA A 177 -4.50 -4.71 9.40
N PHE A 178 -5.10 -3.93 8.50
CA PHE A 178 -5.52 -2.55 8.78
C PHE A 178 -6.79 -2.51 9.63
N CYS A 179 -7.78 -3.36 9.38
CA CYS A 179 -8.94 -3.48 10.28
C CYS A 179 -8.53 -3.95 11.69
N TYR A 180 -7.56 -4.88 11.78
CA TYR A 180 -6.99 -5.26 13.07
C TYR A 180 -6.35 -4.05 13.77
N ALA A 181 -5.47 -3.33 13.08
CA ALA A 181 -4.77 -2.17 13.65
C ALA A 181 -5.74 -1.06 14.05
N PHE A 182 -6.77 -0.81 13.27
CA PHE A 182 -7.79 0.19 13.57
C PHE A 182 -8.59 -0.18 14.84
N ARG A 183 -9.00 -1.44 14.93
CA ARG A 183 -9.68 -1.93 16.14
C ARG A 183 -8.81 -1.79 17.38
N GLU A 184 -7.53 -2.16 17.31
CA GLU A 184 -6.62 -2.03 18.46
C GLU A 184 -6.35 -0.57 18.86
N LYS A 185 -6.36 0.34 17.88
CA LYS A 185 -6.08 1.76 18.11
C LYS A 185 -7.32 2.55 18.56
N HIS A 186 -8.48 2.27 17.98
CA HIS A 186 -9.70 3.07 18.13
C HIS A 186 -10.82 2.33 18.89
N GLY A 187 -10.71 1.02 19.10
CA GLY A 187 -11.72 0.22 19.83
C GLY A 187 -12.96 -0.14 19.01
N GLU A 188 -12.99 0.17 17.72
CA GLU A 188 -14.13 -0.09 16.84
C GLU A 188 -13.74 -0.89 15.58
N LYS A 189 -14.71 -1.57 14.97
CA LYS A 189 -14.50 -2.33 13.74
C LYS A 189 -14.88 -1.47 12.54
N PRO A 190 -13.92 -1.11 11.68
CA PRO A 190 -14.21 -0.31 10.51
C PRO A 190 -14.74 -1.17 9.37
N LEU A 191 -15.52 -0.56 8.50
CA LEU A 191 -15.63 -0.98 7.10
C LEU A 191 -14.28 -0.72 6.41
N PHE A 192 -13.90 -1.51 5.43
CA PHE A 192 -12.73 -1.26 4.61
C PHE A 192 -13.12 -1.13 3.14
N ARG A 193 -12.56 -0.14 2.45
CA ARG A 193 -12.80 0.12 1.05
C ARG A 193 -11.49 0.33 0.29
N PHE A 194 -11.32 -0.40 -0.78
CA PHE A 194 -10.31 -0.09 -1.78
C PHE A 194 -10.93 0.75 -2.89
N ASP A 195 -10.37 1.92 -3.16
CA ASP A 195 -10.70 2.74 -4.32
C ASP A 195 -9.66 2.47 -5.40
N VAL A 196 -10.03 1.61 -6.35
CA VAL A 196 -9.12 1.13 -7.39
C VAL A 196 -9.28 1.96 -8.64
N VAL A 197 -8.25 2.75 -8.97
CA VAL A 197 -8.20 3.57 -10.18
C VAL A 197 -7.35 2.88 -11.24
N THR A 198 -7.94 2.67 -12.43
CA THR A 198 -7.27 1.90 -13.49
C THR A 198 -6.39 2.76 -14.38
N LYS A 199 -5.20 2.24 -14.75
CA LYS A 199 -4.26 2.82 -15.74
C LYS A 199 -4.70 2.54 -17.17
N ALA A 200 -5.94 2.90 -17.51
CA ALA A 200 -6.50 2.70 -18.84
C ALA A 200 -6.49 4.03 -19.63
N LYS A 201 -6.71 3.94 -20.95
CA LYS A 201 -6.91 5.15 -21.78
C LYS A 201 -8.07 6.01 -21.27
N THR A 202 -9.12 5.34 -20.80
CA THR A 202 -10.23 5.94 -20.03
C THR A 202 -10.20 5.28 -18.64
N PRO A 203 -9.62 5.94 -17.62
CA PRO A 203 -9.56 5.41 -16.27
C PRO A 203 -10.97 5.20 -15.69
N THR A 204 -11.08 4.24 -14.80
CA THR A 204 -12.31 4.01 -14.02
C THR A 204 -11.96 3.88 -12.55
N VAL A 205 -12.80 4.43 -11.69
CA VAL A 205 -12.76 4.19 -10.25
C VAL A 205 -13.70 3.05 -9.91
N ASN A 206 -13.21 2.08 -9.15
CA ASN A 206 -14.01 0.93 -8.72
C ASN A 206 -13.84 0.78 -7.22
N ASN A 207 -14.94 0.89 -6.49
CA ASN A 207 -14.96 0.81 -5.03
C ASN A 207 -15.24 -0.62 -4.60
N HIS A 208 -14.32 -1.22 -3.87
CA HIS A 208 -14.42 -2.58 -3.36
C HIS A 208 -14.51 -2.57 -1.85
N TYR A 209 -15.72 -2.74 -1.34
CA TYR A 209 -15.97 -2.80 0.10
C TYR A 209 -15.72 -4.20 0.64
N THR A 210 -15.25 -4.27 1.87
CA THR A 210 -15.10 -5.52 2.60
C THR A 210 -15.19 -5.30 4.10
N LEU A 211 -15.68 -6.31 4.82
CA LEU A 211 -15.73 -6.35 6.27
C LEU A 211 -14.82 -7.46 6.78
N ARG A 212 -14.38 -7.35 8.02
CA ARG A 212 -13.59 -8.40 8.67
C ARG A 212 -14.29 -8.92 9.91
N THR A 213 -14.42 -10.23 9.96
CA THR A 213 -14.91 -10.95 11.14
C THR A 213 -13.81 -11.08 12.19
N ASP A 214 -14.18 -11.35 13.43
CA ASP A 214 -13.21 -11.61 14.50
C ASP A 214 -12.33 -12.83 14.19
N ASP A 215 -12.88 -13.85 13.53
CA ASP A 215 -12.12 -15.04 13.14
C ASP A 215 -11.03 -14.70 12.10
N GLU A 216 -11.32 -13.82 11.16
CA GLU A 216 -10.32 -13.35 10.19
C GLU A 216 -9.22 -12.52 10.87
N LEU A 217 -9.57 -11.68 11.83
CA LEU A 217 -8.61 -10.92 12.62
C LEU A 217 -7.74 -11.85 13.48
N ASN A 218 -8.33 -12.88 14.09
CA ASN A 218 -7.60 -13.89 14.86
C ASN A 218 -6.67 -14.74 13.96
N ARG A 219 -7.12 -15.08 12.74
CA ARG A 219 -6.27 -15.75 11.75
C ARG A 219 -5.10 -14.87 11.33
N PHE A 220 -5.30 -13.57 11.19
CA PHE A 220 -4.20 -12.63 10.91
C PHE A 220 -3.14 -12.66 12.03
N VAL A 221 -3.55 -12.62 13.30
CA VAL A 221 -2.63 -12.75 14.45
C VAL A 221 -1.84 -14.05 14.38
N SER A 222 -2.51 -15.16 14.08
CA SER A 222 -1.86 -16.46 13.95
C SER A 222 -0.86 -16.49 12.78
N LEU A 223 -1.22 -15.93 11.63
CA LEU A 223 -0.35 -15.80 10.46
C LEU A 223 0.88 -14.94 10.75
N ALA A 224 0.70 -13.79 11.38
CA ALA A 224 1.78 -12.88 11.75
C ALA A 224 2.80 -13.58 12.65
N ASN A 225 2.33 -14.33 13.64
CA ASN A 225 3.18 -15.14 14.51
C ASN A 225 3.95 -16.22 13.75
N GLN A 226 3.34 -16.90 12.77
CA GLN A 226 4.04 -17.90 11.96
C GLN A 226 5.12 -17.26 11.08
N ILE A 227 4.83 -16.07 10.50
CA ILE A 227 5.83 -15.32 9.74
C ILE A 227 7.02 -14.97 10.63
N GLU A 228 6.79 -14.41 11.82
CA GLU A 228 7.88 -14.04 12.72
C GLU A 228 8.71 -15.27 13.15
N ARG A 229 8.06 -16.37 13.50
CA ARG A 229 8.78 -17.62 13.83
C ARG A 229 9.64 -18.10 12.67
N SER A 230 9.12 -18.05 11.45
CA SER A 230 9.87 -18.45 10.26
C SER A 230 11.08 -17.54 10.01
N VAL A 231 10.92 -16.23 10.24
CA VAL A 231 12.01 -15.25 10.13
C VAL A 231 13.09 -15.50 11.20
N ILE A 232 12.68 -15.72 12.45
CA ILE A 232 13.61 -16.01 13.57
C ILE A 232 14.36 -17.32 13.32
N SER A 233 13.70 -18.34 12.75
CA SER A 233 14.31 -19.64 12.42
C SER A 233 15.17 -19.59 11.14
N GLY A 234 15.29 -18.47 10.46
CA GLY A 234 16.11 -18.32 9.25
C GLY A 234 15.55 -19.06 8.03
N ASN A 235 14.24 -19.31 7.97
CA ASN A 235 13.59 -20.03 6.86
C ASN A 235 13.43 -19.13 5.62
N PHE A 236 14.55 -18.88 4.92
CA PHE A 236 14.60 -18.05 3.74
C PHE A 236 14.93 -18.87 2.49
N TYR A 237 13.97 -18.98 1.59
CA TYR A 237 14.10 -19.71 0.32
C TYR A 237 13.45 -18.92 -0.81
N PRO A 238 13.89 -19.09 -2.07
CA PRO A 238 13.26 -18.46 -3.22
C PRO A 238 11.89 -19.09 -3.51
N ASN A 239 10.91 -18.27 -3.87
CA ASN A 239 9.63 -18.76 -4.39
C ASN A 239 9.62 -18.58 -5.92
N GLU A 240 10.26 -19.48 -6.65
CA GLU A 240 10.40 -19.42 -8.10
C GLU A 240 9.09 -19.71 -8.84
N THR A 241 8.12 -20.31 -8.20
CA THR A 241 6.79 -20.57 -8.75
C THR A 241 5.84 -19.36 -8.63
N GLY A 242 6.24 -18.34 -7.87
CA GLY A 242 5.46 -17.13 -7.67
C GLY A 242 5.53 -16.17 -8.85
N PHE A 243 4.45 -15.40 -9.05
CA PHE A 243 4.44 -14.29 -9.99
C PHE A 243 5.35 -13.17 -9.51
N GLY A 244 6.18 -12.61 -10.39
CA GLY A 244 7.00 -11.43 -10.11
C GLY A 244 8.50 -11.68 -10.02
N CYS A 245 9.00 -12.89 -10.30
CA CYS A 245 10.44 -13.14 -10.41
C CYS A 245 11.08 -12.33 -11.54
N GLY A 246 10.39 -12.14 -12.67
CA GLY A 246 10.88 -11.34 -13.80
C GLY A 246 11.13 -9.87 -13.49
N GLU A 247 10.35 -9.29 -12.57
CA GLU A 247 10.48 -7.90 -12.11
C GLU A 247 11.10 -7.81 -10.70
N CYS A 248 11.68 -8.89 -10.19
CA CYS A 248 12.24 -8.92 -8.84
C CYS A 248 13.44 -7.98 -8.74
N PRO A 249 13.47 -7.07 -7.75
CA PRO A 249 14.58 -6.14 -7.56
C PRO A 249 15.89 -6.80 -7.08
N TYR A 250 15.90 -8.12 -6.89
CA TYR A 250 17.04 -8.92 -6.44
C TYR A 250 17.26 -10.17 -7.30
N ALA A 251 16.87 -10.11 -8.58
CA ALA A 251 16.89 -11.28 -9.47
C ALA A 251 18.30 -11.87 -9.65
N ASP A 252 19.31 -11.02 -9.83
CA ASP A 252 20.68 -11.48 -10.06
C ASP A 252 21.35 -11.97 -8.77
N ARG A 253 21.01 -11.37 -7.64
CA ARG A 253 21.43 -11.88 -6.32
C ARG A 253 20.79 -13.24 -6.03
N CYS A 254 19.51 -13.41 -6.36
CA CYS A 254 18.78 -14.65 -6.17
C CYS A 254 19.39 -15.82 -6.95
N LYS A 255 19.85 -15.61 -8.18
CA LYS A 255 20.54 -16.63 -8.99
C LYS A 255 21.84 -17.17 -8.36
N LYS A 256 22.43 -16.39 -7.47
CA LYS A 256 23.68 -16.75 -6.74
C LYS A 256 23.41 -17.40 -5.38
N TRP A 257 22.15 -17.47 -4.97
CA TRP A 257 21.76 -18.12 -3.70
C TRP A 257 22.10 -19.62 -3.73
N ARG A 258 22.69 -20.13 -2.60
CA ARG A 258 23.10 -21.51 -2.42
C ARG A 258 22.62 -21.99 -1.05
#